data_c4c4969d4ca2b6cc60954de7f7ceb3dd
#
_entry.id   c4c4969d4ca2b6cc60954de7f7ceb3dd
#
_cell.length_a   1.000
_cell.length_b   1.000
_cell.length_c   1.000
_cell.angle_alpha   90.00
_cell.angle_beta   90.00
_cell.angle_gamma   90.00
#
_symmetry.space_group_name_H-M   'P 1'
#
loop_
_entity.id
_entity.type
_entity.pdbx_description
1 polymer ?
#
loop_
_entity_poly.entity_id
_entity_poly.type
_entity_poly.pdbx_seq_one_letter_code
_entity_poly.pdbx_strand_id
1 'polypeptide(L)'
;MRVANLSFQGSPFDLNNHAAYEAWKTRKLEGYPRQADDLIIEVNDPRKLKQAERKAILERVAKTNMAVYRGNTGTNPDKLIPATLGAQLGLRHLDRNMGADDDGITALQVVNQRWRRRYIPYTNHPIHWHTDGYYNGFDQQIRSLLLHCVRPAAEGGENALLDHEIAYIRLRDMNPAYIKALMAPNAMTIPANIEQGTEIRPVRRGPVFSVCEDGHLHMR
;
A
#
# COMPACT_ATOMS: atom_id res chain seq x y z
N MET A 1 -1.44 19.35 -18.44
CA MET A 1 -0.48 18.50 -17.71
C MET A 1 -0.34 17.20 -18.50
N ARG A 2 0.81 16.95 -19.11
CA ARG A 2 1.03 15.73 -19.90
C ARG A 2 1.11 14.55 -18.92
N VAL A 3 0.10 13.66 -18.98
CA VAL A 3 0.28 12.30 -18.50
C VAL A 3 1.47 11.77 -19.30
N ALA A 4 2.57 11.49 -18.65
CA ALA A 4 3.70 10.88 -19.32
C ALA A 4 3.20 9.55 -19.87
N ASN A 5 3.01 9.47 -21.17
CA ASN A 5 3.03 8.22 -21.89
C ASN A 5 4.46 7.69 -21.76
N LEU A 6 4.79 7.20 -20.58
CA LEU A 6 5.96 6.37 -20.40
C LEU A 6 5.75 5.18 -21.31
N SER A 7 6.58 5.10 -22.32
CA SER A 7 6.62 3.99 -23.25
C SER A 7 6.88 2.73 -22.43
N PHE A 8 5.84 1.97 -22.12
CA PHE A 8 5.93 0.63 -21.51
C PHE A 8 6.51 -0.40 -22.49
N GLN A 9 7.01 0.07 -23.63
CA GLN A 9 7.58 -0.75 -24.68
C GLN A 9 8.70 -1.62 -24.10
N GLY A 10 8.55 -2.92 -24.19
CA GLY A 10 9.46 -3.88 -23.60
C GLY A 10 9.19 -4.26 -22.14
N SER A 11 8.31 -3.54 -21.45
CA SER A 11 7.89 -3.83 -20.08
C SER A 11 6.98 -5.06 -20.01
N PRO A 12 6.96 -5.81 -18.90
CA PRO A 12 5.96 -6.85 -18.66
C PRO A 12 4.53 -6.31 -18.60
N PHE A 13 4.35 -5.02 -18.41
CA PHE A 13 3.06 -4.35 -18.35
C PHE A 13 2.57 -3.80 -19.68
N ASP A 14 3.37 -3.89 -20.74
CA ASP A 14 2.92 -3.68 -22.12
C ASP A 14 2.01 -4.85 -22.53
N LEU A 15 0.76 -4.53 -22.88
CA LEU A 15 -0.22 -5.56 -23.26
C LEU A 15 0.13 -6.27 -24.57
N ASN A 16 0.98 -5.67 -25.41
CA ASN A 16 1.46 -6.25 -26.64
C ASN A 16 2.72 -7.12 -26.45
N ASN A 17 3.38 -7.04 -25.29
CA ASN A 17 4.58 -7.82 -24.99
C ASN A 17 4.25 -9.04 -24.12
N HIS A 18 3.68 -10.06 -24.77
CA HIS A 18 3.28 -11.29 -24.08
C HIS A 18 4.48 -12.04 -23.48
N ALA A 19 5.60 -12.08 -24.20
CA ALA A 19 6.79 -12.80 -23.73
C ALA A 19 7.37 -12.18 -22.44
N ALA A 20 7.48 -10.86 -22.35
CA ALA A 20 7.94 -10.18 -21.13
C ALA A 20 6.97 -10.39 -19.96
N TYR A 21 5.66 -10.38 -20.25
CA TYR A 21 4.64 -10.66 -19.24
C TYR A 21 4.77 -12.07 -18.67
N GLU A 22 4.83 -13.11 -19.53
CA GLU A 22 4.94 -14.49 -19.07
C GLU A 22 6.23 -14.74 -18.28
N ALA A 23 7.34 -14.18 -18.72
CA ALA A 23 8.60 -14.26 -17.97
C ALA A 23 8.53 -13.59 -16.60
N TRP A 24 7.90 -12.42 -16.49
CA TRP A 24 7.69 -11.71 -15.23
C TRP A 24 6.72 -12.48 -14.32
N LYS A 25 5.58 -12.94 -14.85
CA LYS A 25 4.57 -13.71 -14.12
C LYS A 25 5.17 -15.00 -13.55
N THR A 26 5.95 -15.72 -14.34
CA THR A 26 6.63 -16.95 -13.89
C THR A 26 7.52 -16.65 -12.69
N ARG A 27 8.40 -15.63 -12.79
CA ARG A 27 9.26 -15.23 -11.66
C ARG A 27 8.45 -14.76 -10.45
N LYS A 28 7.34 -14.05 -10.66
CA LYS A 28 6.47 -13.59 -9.56
C LYS A 28 5.81 -14.75 -8.84
N LEU A 29 5.34 -15.77 -9.55
CA LEU A 29 4.60 -16.89 -8.96
C LEU A 29 5.52 -18.01 -8.44
N GLU A 30 6.74 -18.13 -8.96
CA GLU A 30 7.70 -19.12 -8.47
C GLU A 30 8.00 -18.93 -6.98
N GLY A 31 7.75 -19.97 -6.16
CA GLY A 31 7.95 -19.89 -4.70
C GLY A 31 7.13 -18.80 -3.99
N TYR A 32 6.00 -18.37 -4.56
CA TYR A 32 5.12 -17.40 -3.92
C TYR A 32 4.54 -17.97 -2.63
N PRO A 33 4.49 -17.20 -1.51
CA PRO A 33 3.93 -17.64 -0.24
C PRO A 33 2.49 -18.16 -0.38
N ARG A 34 2.19 -19.25 0.35
CA ARG A 34 0.87 -19.90 0.29
C ARG A 34 -0.02 -19.56 1.48
N GLN A 35 0.58 -19.12 2.57
CA GLN A 35 -0.11 -18.81 3.83
C GLN A 35 0.48 -17.55 4.46
N ALA A 36 -0.27 -16.92 5.36
CA ALA A 36 0.13 -15.68 6.02
C ALA A 36 1.43 -15.83 6.83
N ASP A 37 1.64 -17.00 7.44
CA ASP A 37 2.86 -17.27 8.24
C ASP A 37 4.13 -17.20 7.39
N ASP A 38 4.05 -17.51 6.10
CA ASP A 38 5.19 -17.37 5.18
C ASP A 38 5.65 -15.92 5.01
N LEU A 39 4.83 -14.94 5.38
CA LEU A 39 5.16 -13.50 5.32
C LEU A 39 5.89 -13.02 6.57
N ILE A 40 5.89 -13.80 7.66
CA ILE A 40 6.41 -13.38 8.96
C ILE A 40 7.94 -13.43 8.96
N ILE A 41 8.54 -12.34 9.43
CA ILE A 41 9.96 -12.21 9.70
C ILE A 41 10.14 -11.87 11.18
N GLU A 42 10.87 -12.71 11.90
CA GLU A 42 11.20 -12.45 13.30
C GLU A 42 12.22 -11.33 13.40
N VAL A 43 11.92 -10.32 14.21
CA VAL A 43 12.74 -9.12 14.42
C VAL A 43 13.01 -8.96 15.90
N ASN A 44 14.28 -8.93 16.27
CA ASN A 44 14.67 -8.81 17.67
C ASN A 44 14.32 -7.43 18.29
N ASP A 45 14.74 -6.38 17.61
CA ASP A 45 14.39 -4.99 17.97
C ASP A 45 14.12 -4.18 16.68
N PRO A 46 12.87 -3.77 16.43
CA PRO A 46 12.53 -3.01 15.23
C PRO A 46 13.21 -1.63 15.17
N ARG A 47 13.70 -1.10 16.31
CA ARG A 47 14.46 0.15 16.34
C ARG A 47 15.90 -0.02 15.86
N LYS A 48 16.40 -1.27 15.84
CA LYS A 48 17.78 -1.61 15.44
C LYS A 48 17.81 -2.95 14.72
N LEU A 49 17.37 -2.96 13.46
CA LEU A 49 17.39 -4.17 12.64
C LEU A 49 18.82 -4.69 12.46
N LYS A 50 18.99 -5.98 12.62
CA LYS A 50 20.18 -6.67 12.14
C LYS A 50 20.18 -6.67 10.60
N GLN A 51 21.35 -6.73 9.99
CA GLN A 51 21.46 -6.75 8.53
C GLN A 51 20.65 -7.90 7.88
N ALA A 52 20.64 -9.09 8.52
CA ALA A 52 19.87 -10.24 8.06
C ALA A 52 18.36 -10.01 8.15
N GLU A 53 17.87 -9.39 9.23
CA GLU A 53 16.44 -9.07 9.42
C GLU A 53 15.99 -8.05 8.36
N ARG A 54 16.77 -6.97 8.17
CA ARG A 54 16.50 -5.96 7.14
C ARG A 54 16.48 -6.58 5.74
N LYS A 55 17.46 -7.42 5.42
CA LYS A 55 17.53 -8.13 4.14
C LYS A 55 16.30 -8.99 3.93
N ALA A 56 15.91 -9.80 4.92
CA ALA A 56 14.74 -10.68 4.85
C ALA A 56 13.44 -9.90 4.61
N ILE A 57 13.24 -8.75 5.29
CA ILE A 57 12.06 -7.89 5.07
C ILE A 57 12.05 -7.38 3.63
N LEU A 58 13.16 -6.83 3.14
CA LEU A 58 13.23 -6.26 1.79
C LEU A 58 13.05 -7.33 0.69
N GLU A 59 13.62 -8.52 0.87
CA GLU A 59 13.42 -9.65 -0.06
C GLU A 59 11.96 -10.11 -0.07
N ARG A 60 11.30 -10.13 1.09
CA ARG A 60 9.89 -10.48 1.19
C ARG A 60 9.02 -9.43 0.50
N VAL A 61 9.26 -8.16 0.76
CA VAL A 61 8.54 -7.05 0.09
C VAL A 61 8.77 -7.07 -1.42
N ALA A 62 10.01 -7.31 -1.88
CA ALA A 62 10.31 -7.41 -3.31
C ALA A 62 9.55 -8.57 -3.99
N LYS A 63 9.28 -9.66 -3.25
CA LYS A 63 8.57 -10.82 -3.76
C LYS A 63 7.05 -10.67 -3.73
N THR A 64 6.51 -10.10 -2.65
CA THR A 64 5.07 -10.16 -2.35
C THR A 64 4.42 -8.80 -2.17
N ASN A 65 5.17 -7.69 -2.37
CA ASN A 65 4.75 -6.32 -2.08
C ASN A 65 4.30 -6.10 -0.62
N MET A 66 4.56 -7.06 0.27
CA MET A 66 4.22 -6.99 1.68
C MET A 66 5.18 -7.83 2.53
N ALA A 67 5.28 -7.52 3.81
CA ALA A 67 5.94 -8.35 4.80
C ALA A 67 5.26 -8.15 6.16
N VAL A 68 5.26 -9.16 6.98
CA VAL A 68 4.81 -9.08 8.37
C VAL A 68 6.03 -9.25 9.25
N TYR A 69 6.33 -8.29 10.11
CA TYR A 69 7.36 -8.50 11.11
C TYR A 69 6.76 -8.83 12.48
N ARG A 70 7.40 -9.70 13.20
CA ARG A 70 7.08 -10.02 14.58
C ARG A 70 8.24 -9.55 15.47
N GLY A 71 7.98 -8.53 16.27
CA GLY A 71 8.94 -7.94 17.19
C GLY A 71 8.54 -8.16 18.65
N ASN A 72 9.48 -7.96 19.55
CA ASN A 72 9.26 -8.08 20.99
C ASN A 72 9.15 -6.68 21.64
N THR A 73 8.21 -5.86 21.19
CA THR A 73 7.99 -4.50 21.75
C THR A 73 6.86 -4.45 22.79
N GLY A 74 6.14 -5.56 22.94
CA GLY A 74 4.96 -5.61 23.83
C GLY A 74 3.93 -4.57 23.43
N THR A 75 3.28 -3.95 24.42
CA THR A 75 2.26 -2.91 24.24
C THR A 75 2.83 -1.50 24.30
N ASN A 76 4.10 -1.33 23.94
CA ASN A 76 4.76 -0.02 23.97
C ASN A 76 4.23 0.89 22.85
N PRO A 77 3.56 2.03 23.16
CA PRO A 77 2.98 2.93 22.16
C PRO A 77 3.98 3.93 21.57
N ASP A 78 5.28 3.74 21.82
CA ASP A 78 6.31 4.66 21.36
C ASP A 78 6.38 4.70 19.82
N LYS A 79 6.02 5.85 19.27
CA LYS A 79 6.03 6.11 17.83
C LYS A 79 7.44 6.05 17.21
N LEU A 80 8.50 6.13 17.99
CA LEU A 80 9.85 5.92 17.51
C LEU A 80 10.07 4.48 16.99
N ILE A 81 9.27 3.52 17.45
CA ILE A 81 9.36 2.14 16.96
C ILE A 81 9.05 2.06 15.47
N PRO A 82 7.83 2.40 14.99
CA PRO A 82 7.53 2.37 13.56
C PRO A 82 8.33 3.41 12.76
N ALA A 83 8.62 4.58 13.30
CA ALA A 83 9.41 5.61 12.63
C ALA A 83 10.83 5.11 12.29
N THR A 84 11.51 4.54 13.29
CA THR A 84 12.87 4.04 13.13
C THR A 84 12.91 2.81 12.23
N LEU A 85 11.93 1.90 12.36
CA LEU A 85 11.80 0.75 11.47
C LEU A 85 11.64 1.22 10.01
N GLY A 86 10.72 2.13 9.75
CA GLY A 86 10.50 2.68 8.42
C GLY A 86 11.75 3.33 7.84
N ALA A 87 12.44 4.14 8.63
CA ALA A 87 13.70 4.79 8.20
C ALA A 87 14.78 3.78 7.79
N GLN A 88 14.94 2.68 8.54
CA GLN A 88 15.88 1.59 8.21
C GLN A 88 15.51 0.85 6.93
N LEU A 89 14.23 0.83 6.55
CA LEU A 89 13.73 0.25 5.31
C LEU A 89 13.73 1.25 4.14
N GLY A 90 14.14 2.50 4.36
CA GLY A 90 14.21 3.54 3.34
C GLY A 90 12.96 4.43 3.25
N LEU A 91 11.97 4.26 4.11
CA LEU A 91 10.76 5.06 4.15
C LEU A 91 11.05 6.38 4.90
N ARG A 92 11.48 7.40 4.17
CA ARG A 92 11.94 8.67 4.75
C ARG A 92 10.97 9.83 4.56
N HIS A 93 10.04 9.70 3.61
CA HIS A 93 9.04 10.72 3.30
C HIS A 93 7.68 10.23 3.79
N LEU A 94 7.14 10.90 4.80
CA LEU A 94 5.84 10.58 5.35
C LEU A 94 4.77 11.44 4.68
N ASP A 95 3.68 10.82 4.25
CA ASP A 95 2.49 11.54 3.83
C ASP A 95 1.77 12.10 5.08
N ARG A 96 1.37 13.35 5.02
CA ARG A 96 0.58 14.00 6.07
C ARG A 96 -0.89 13.96 5.67
N ASN A 97 -1.55 12.87 5.97
CA ASN A 97 -3.00 12.81 5.82
C ASN A 97 -3.71 13.67 6.88
N MET A 98 -5.00 13.97 6.67
CA MET A 98 -5.78 14.82 7.58
C MET A 98 -5.95 14.25 9.00
N GLY A 99 -5.60 12.99 9.25
CA GLY A 99 -5.62 12.33 10.56
C GLY A 99 -4.25 12.17 11.19
N ALA A 100 -3.18 12.54 10.46
CA ALA A 100 -1.82 12.40 10.98
C ALA A 100 -1.57 13.43 12.10
N ASP A 101 -0.87 12.98 13.14
CA ASP A 101 -0.31 13.87 14.13
C ASP A 101 0.87 14.66 13.51
N ASP A 102 1.42 15.64 14.24
CA ASP A 102 2.49 16.53 13.74
C ASP A 102 3.75 15.75 13.27
N ASP A 103 3.94 14.55 13.79
CA ASP A 103 5.04 13.63 13.43
C ASP A 103 4.78 12.80 12.16
N GLY A 104 3.61 12.93 11.53
CA GLY A 104 3.20 12.16 10.35
C GLY A 104 2.82 10.70 10.66
N ILE A 105 2.74 10.31 11.93
CA ILE A 105 2.36 8.97 12.37
C ILE A 105 0.98 9.02 13.03
N THR A 106 0.04 8.30 12.45
CA THR A 106 -1.34 8.26 12.93
C THR A 106 -1.52 7.16 13.99
N ALA A 107 -1.95 7.54 15.19
CA ALA A 107 -2.39 6.58 16.19
C ALA A 107 -3.85 6.16 15.92
N LEU A 108 -4.06 4.90 15.54
CA LEU A 108 -5.37 4.34 15.25
C LEU A 108 -5.94 3.66 16.48
N GLN A 109 -7.06 4.16 16.97
CA GLN A 109 -7.84 3.57 18.06
C GLN A 109 -9.28 4.07 17.98
N VAL A 110 -10.22 3.33 18.52
CA VAL A 110 -11.61 3.79 18.63
C VAL A 110 -11.66 5.00 19.56
N VAL A 111 -12.18 6.11 19.05
CA VAL A 111 -12.27 7.37 19.81
C VAL A 111 -13.69 7.90 19.88
N ASN A 112 -14.00 8.65 20.94
CA ASN A 112 -15.31 9.30 21.11
C ASN A 112 -15.37 10.71 20.49
N GLN A 113 -14.27 11.22 19.96
CA GLN A 113 -14.21 12.57 19.36
C GLN A 113 -15.02 12.64 18.07
N ARG A 114 -16.02 13.53 18.01
CA ARG A 114 -17.01 13.64 16.91
C ARG A 114 -16.39 13.74 15.52
N TRP A 115 -15.32 14.50 15.34
CA TRP A 115 -14.70 14.71 14.03
C TRP A 115 -13.91 13.48 13.55
N ARG A 116 -13.20 12.76 14.45
CA ARG A 116 -12.47 11.53 14.13
C ARG A 116 -13.40 10.37 13.81
N ARG A 117 -14.56 10.29 14.44
CA ARG A 117 -15.57 9.24 14.16
C ARG A 117 -16.16 9.27 12.74
N ARG A 118 -15.90 10.31 11.97
CA ARG A 118 -16.26 10.35 10.55
C ARG A 118 -15.36 9.46 9.68
N TYR A 119 -14.21 9.10 10.20
CA TYR A 119 -13.22 8.27 9.50
C TYR A 119 -13.23 6.85 10.10
N ILE A 120 -13.47 5.85 9.24
CA ILE A 120 -13.62 4.44 9.65
C ILE A 120 -12.46 3.95 10.52
N PRO A 121 -11.16 4.28 10.24
CA PRO A 121 -10.04 3.80 11.06
C PRO A 121 -10.08 4.18 12.55
N TYR A 122 -10.91 5.16 12.94
CA TYR A 122 -11.11 5.55 14.34
C TYR A 122 -12.41 5.01 14.96
N THR A 123 -13.02 4.04 14.30
CA THR A 123 -14.29 3.43 14.70
C THR A 123 -14.13 1.91 14.83
N ASN A 124 -15.16 1.23 15.32
CA ASN A 124 -15.27 -0.22 15.31
C ASN A 124 -16.06 -0.76 14.09
N HIS A 125 -16.16 0.04 13.01
CA HIS A 125 -16.80 -0.41 11.79
C HIS A 125 -15.79 -1.14 10.88
N PRO A 126 -16.24 -2.17 10.14
CA PRO A 126 -15.38 -2.82 9.15
C PRO A 126 -15.01 -1.86 8.04
N ILE A 127 -13.76 -1.92 7.61
CA ILE A 127 -13.26 -1.18 6.46
C ILE A 127 -13.21 -2.11 5.24
N HIS A 128 -13.69 -1.62 4.09
CA HIS A 128 -13.62 -2.37 2.84
C HIS A 128 -12.22 -2.34 2.23
N TRP A 129 -11.98 -3.23 1.25
CA TRP A 129 -10.76 -3.23 0.45
C TRP A 129 -10.49 -1.85 -0.14
N HIS A 130 -9.31 -1.33 0.08
CA HIS A 130 -8.87 -0.01 -0.39
C HIS A 130 -7.35 0.02 -0.50
N THR A 131 -6.84 1.03 -1.14
CA THR A 131 -5.44 1.45 -1.06
C THR A 131 -5.39 2.78 -0.33
N ASP A 132 -4.37 3.00 0.49
CA ASP A 132 -4.19 4.31 1.11
C ASP A 132 -3.83 5.37 0.06
N GLY A 133 -4.31 6.58 0.27
CA GLY A 133 -4.06 7.69 -0.64
C GLY A 133 -4.67 7.53 -2.03
N TYR A 134 -5.67 6.66 -2.23
CA TYR A 134 -6.36 6.49 -3.52
C TYR A 134 -6.93 7.80 -4.08
N TYR A 135 -7.11 8.80 -3.26
CA TYR A 135 -7.58 10.14 -3.59
C TYR A 135 -6.43 11.13 -3.90
N ASN A 136 -5.17 10.73 -3.74
CA ASN A 136 -4.01 11.57 -4.03
C ASN A 136 -3.77 11.71 -5.54
N GLY A 137 -3.08 12.76 -5.95
CA GLY A 137 -2.57 12.93 -7.31
C GLY A 137 -1.34 12.04 -7.57
N PHE A 138 -0.91 12.01 -8.82
CA PHE A 138 0.29 11.23 -9.21
C PHE A 138 1.58 11.70 -8.52
N ASP A 139 1.64 12.97 -8.15
CA ASP A 139 2.74 13.62 -7.42
C ASP A 139 2.76 13.28 -5.92
N GLN A 140 1.69 12.68 -5.43
CA GLN A 140 1.51 12.34 -4.00
C GLN A 140 1.06 10.90 -3.80
N GLN A 141 1.45 9.99 -4.69
CA GLN A 141 1.11 8.56 -4.56
C GLN A 141 1.71 7.98 -3.28
N ILE A 142 0.89 7.24 -2.53
CA ILE A 142 1.38 6.42 -1.42
C ILE A 142 2.07 5.19 -2.01
N ARG A 143 3.36 5.02 -1.72
CA ARG A 143 4.19 3.93 -2.23
C ARG A 143 4.33 2.80 -1.22
N SER A 144 4.16 3.10 0.06
CA SER A 144 4.33 2.13 1.13
C SER A 144 3.49 2.54 2.33
N LEU A 145 3.00 1.55 3.05
CA LEU A 145 2.32 1.69 4.33
C LEU A 145 3.03 0.82 5.36
N LEU A 146 3.27 1.36 6.55
CA LEU A 146 3.74 0.61 7.69
C LEU A 146 2.72 0.69 8.81
N LEU A 147 2.18 -0.46 9.21
CA LEU A 147 1.29 -0.59 10.36
C LEU A 147 2.05 -1.27 11.50
N HIS A 148 2.04 -0.67 12.68
CA HIS A 148 2.61 -1.23 13.91
C HIS A 148 1.48 -1.49 14.90
N CYS A 149 1.24 -2.78 15.21
CA CYS A 149 0.24 -3.17 16.18
C CYS A 149 0.79 -3.00 17.60
N VAL A 150 0.28 -2.02 18.33
CA VAL A 150 0.62 -1.80 19.76
C VAL A 150 -0.18 -2.74 20.65
N ARG A 151 -1.46 -2.93 20.35
CA ARG A 151 -2.35 -3.86 21.05
C ARG A 151 -3.34 -4.47 20.06
N PRO A 152 -3.57 -5.78 20.12
CA PRO A 152 -4.64 -6.39 19.36
C PRO A 152 -6.01 -5.88 19.84
N ALA A 153 -7.00 -5.92 18.97
CA ALA A 153 -8.40 -5.71 19.37
C ALA A 153 -8.86 -6.85 20.29
N ALA A 154 -9.84 -6.58 21.16
CA ALA A 154 -10.45 -7.61 22.00
C ALA A 154 -11.24 -8.64 21.16
N GLU A 155 -11.90 -8.15 20.12
CA GLU A 155 -12.65 -8.95 19.14
C GLU A 155 -12.44 -8.34 17.75
N GLY A 156 -12.29 -9.19 16.72
CA GLY A 156 -12.07 -8.74 15.35
C GLY A 156 -10.75 -8.00 15.16
N GLY A 157 -10.73 -7.05 14.23
CA GLY A 157 -9.55 -6.22 13.93
C GLY A 157 -8.52 -6.93 13.05
N GLU A 158 -8.87 -8.07 12.48
CA GLU A 158 -8.03 -8.77 11.50
C GLU A 158 -7.83 -7.91 10.26
N ASN A 159 -6.60 -7.88 9.77
CA ASN A 159 -6.26 -7.22 8.54
C ASN A 159 -6.08 -8.25 7.42
N ALA A 160 -6.69 -7.98 6.28
CA ALA A 160 -6.45 -8.74 5.06
C ALA A 160 -5.55 -7.93 4.11
N LEU A 161 -4.54 -8.58 3.53
CA LEU A 161 -3.61 -7.97 2.58
C LEU A 161 -3.74 -8.65 1.22
N LEU A 162 -3.72 -7.87 0.16
CA LEU A 162 -3.73 -8.35 -1.22
C LEU A 162 -2.52 -7.79 -1.96
N ASP A 163 -1.70 -8.68 -2.52
CA ASP A 163 -0.67 -8.29 -3.47
C ASP A 163 -1.32 -7.84 -4.79
N HIS A 164 -1.17 -6.56 -5.09
CA HIS A 164 -1.77 -5.95 -6.28
C HIS A 164 -1.22 -6.52 -7.60
N GLU A 165 0.00 -7.04 -7.62
CA GLU A 165 0.56 -7.73 -8.78
C GLU A 165 -0.13 -9.07 -9.03
N ILE A 166 -0.56 -9.78 -7.99
CA ILE A 166 -1.38 -10.98 -8.13
C ILE A 166 -2.77 -10.63 -8.69
N ALA A 167 -3.37 -9.53 -8.21
CA ALA A 167 -4.63 -9.04 -8.78
C ALA A 167 -4.48 -8.71 -10.27
N TYR A 168 -3.39 -8.02 -10.65
CA TYR A 168 -3.07 -7.70 -12.04
C TYR A 168 -2.93 -8.98 -12.89
N ILE A 169 -2.16 -9.97 -12.42
CA ILE A 169 -1.96 -11.24 -13.12
C ILE A 169 -3.32 -11.92 -13.38
N ARG A 170 -4.11 -12.07 -12.34
CA ARG A 170 -5.43 -12.72 -12.47
C ARG A 170 -6.35 -12.03 -13.47
N LEU A 171 -6.42 -10.71 -13.40
CA LEU A 171 -7.26 -9.94 -14.32
C LEU A 171 -6.74 -10.01 -15.76
N ARG A 172 -5.42 -9.93 -15.96
CA ARG A 172 -4.82 -10.02 -17.31
C ARG A 172 -4.98 -11.41 -17.92
N ASP A 173 -4.80 -12.46 -17.14
CA ASP A 173 -4.98 -13.84 -17.59
C ASP A 173 -6.45 -14.14 -17.94
N MET A 174 -7.39 -13.55 -17.21
CA MET A 174 -8.81 -13.65 -17.54
C MET A 174 -9.15 -12.93 -18.85
N ASN A 175 -8.74 -11.70 -19.00
CA ASN A 175 -8.92 -10.90 -20.21
C ASN A 175 -8.04 -9.63 -20.16
N PRO A 176 -7.07 -9.49 -21.09
CA PRO A 176 -6.23 -8.28 -21.15
C PRO A 176 -7.01 -6.97 -21.32
N ALA A 177 -8.24 -7.02 -21.84
CA ALA A 177 -9.09 -5.84 -21.94
C ALA A 177 -9.47 -5.26 -20.58
N TYR A 178 -9.51 -6.05 -19.51
CA TYR A 178 -9.72 -5.55 -18.16
C TYR A 178 -8.56 -4.64 -17.73
N ILE A 179 -7.34 -5.05 -17.97
CA ILE A 179 -6.17 -4.22 -17.67
C ILE A 179 -6.17 -2.96 -18.51
N LYS A 180 -6.47 -3.06 -19.82
CA LYS A 180 -6.59 -1.89 -20.69
C LYS A 180 -7.60 -0.86 -20.14
N ALA A 181 -8.75 -1.33 -19.66
CA ALA A 181 -9.77 -0.48 -19.06
C ALA A 181 -9.30 0.14 -17.73
N LEU A 182 -8.66 -0.65 -16.86
CA LEU A 182 -8.19 -0.21 -15.55
C LEU A 182 -6.94 0.69 -15.62
N MET A 183 -6.20 0.66 -16.71
CA MET A 183 -5.09 1.58 -17.00
C MET A 183 -5.54 2.84 -17.75
N ALA A 184 -6.81 2.97 -18.11
CA ALA A 184 -7.31 4.18 -18.76
C ALA A 184 -7.16 5.41 -17.82
N PRO A 185 -6.83 6.61 -18.37
CA PRO A 185 -6.53 7.81 -17.56
C PRO A 185 -7.67 8.27 -16.64
N ASN A 186 -8.87 7.80 -16.86
CA ASN A 186 -10.08 8.15 -16.10
C ASN A 186 -10.84 6.90 -15.59
N ALA A 187 -10.17 5.76 -15.49
CA ALA A 187 -10.76 4.50 -15.01
C ALA A 187 -11.40 4.64 -13.62
N MET A 188 -10.81 5.48 -12.77
CA MET A 188 -11.35 5.80 -11.45
C MET A 188 -11.55 7.31 -11.31
N THR A 189 -12.74 7.71 -10.86
CA THR A 189 -13.05 9.10 -10.51
C THR A 189 -13.46 9.18 -9.05
N ILE A 190 -12.71 9.94 -8.26
CA ILE A 190 -13.00 10.22 -6.86
C ILE A 190 -13.71 11.59 -6.82
N PRO A 191 -14.94 11.70 -6.31
CA PRO A 191 -15.66 12.95 -6.17
C PRO A 191 -14.90 13.98 -5.34
N ALA A 192 -15.23 15.26 -5.52
CA ALA A 192 -14.74 16.30 -4.63
C ALA A 192 -15.15 16.01 -3.18
N ASN A 193 -14.28 16.35 -2.23
CA ASN A 193 -14.64 16.41 -0.82
C ASN A 193 -15.04 17.83 -0.47
N ILE A 194 -16.30 18.03 -0.07
CA ILE A 194 -16.85 19.33 0.30
C ILE A 194 -17.30 19.24 1.75
N GLU A 195 -16.74 20.09 2.60
CA GLU A 195 -17.13 20.19 4.01
C GLU A 195 -17.68 21.59 4.28
N GLN A 196 -18.90 21.67 4.78
CA GLN A 196 -19.60 22.94 5.10
C GLN A 196 -19.54 23.98 3.96
N GLY A 197 -19.66 23.51 2.69
CA GLY A 197 -19.60 24.37 1.51
C GLY A 197 -18.19 24.73 1.02
N THR A 198 -17.15 24.28 1.72
CA THR A 198 -15.75 24.49 1.31
C THR A 198 -15.21 23.24 0.64
N GLU A 199 -14.60 23.40 -0.54
CA GLU A 199 -13.92 22.31 -1.22
C GLU A 199 -12.59 22.00 -0.52
N ILE A 200 -12.54 20.88 0.21
CA ILE A 200 -11.32 20.38 0.89
C ILE A 200 -10.41 19.67 -0.10
N ARG A 201 -10.98 18.95 -1.05
CA ARG A 201 -10.24 18.24 -2.09
C ARG A 201 -11.06 18.23 -3.38
N PRO A 202 -10.46 18.65 -4.52
CA PRO A 202 -11.14 18.63 -5.82
C PRO A 202 -11.37 17.18 -6.32
N VAL A 203 -12.17 17.04 -7.37
CA VAL A 203 -12.32 15.79 -8.10
C VAL A 203 -10.95 15.28 -8.54
N ARG A 204 -10.70 13.99 -8.30
CA ARG A 204 -9.48 13.31 -8.76
C ARG A 204 -9.84 12.20 -9.74
N ARG A 205 -9.16 12.18 -10.88
CA ARG A 205 -9.30 11.12 -11.88
C ARG A 205 -7.94 10.47 -12.13
N GLY A 206 -7.95 9.20 -12.46
CA GLY A 206 -6.73 8.46 -12.78
C GLY A 206 -7.00 6.99 -13.10
N PRO A 207 -5.97 6.27 -13.52
CA PRO A 207 -6.04 4.83 -13.68
C PRO A 207 -6.13 4.13 -12.33
N VAL A 208 -6.62 2.89 -12.35
CA VAL A 208 -6.50 1.95 -11.21
C VAL A 208 -5.09 1.37 -11.19
N PHE A 209 -4.61 0.85 -12.33
CA PHE A 209 -3.23 0.41 -12.47
C PHE A 209 -2.41 1.43 -13.26
N SER A 210 -1.22 1.72 -12.77
CA SER A 210 -0.22 2.54 -13.46
C SER A 210 1.17 1.95 -13.27
N VAL A 211 2.09 2.26 -14.18
CA VAL A 211 3.50 1.88 -14.03
C VAL A 211 4.28 3.13 -13.65
N CYS A 212 5.08 3.01 -12.61
CA CYS A 212 5.91 4.07 -12.10
C CYS A 212 7.16 4.26 -12.96
N GLU A 213 7.85 5.38 -12.81
CA GLU A 213 9.09 5.67 -13.56
C GLU A 213 10.20 4.63 -13.33
N ASP A 214 10.21 4.01 -12.16
CA ASP A 214 11.13 2.93 -11.79
C ASP A 214 10.71 1.55 -12.33
N GLY A 215 9.62 1.48 -13.10
CA GLY A 215 9.11 0.26 -13.72
C GLY A 215 8.21 -0.60 -12.83
N HIS A 216 7.93 -0.20 -11.59
CA HIS A 216 7.05 -0.94 -10.70
C HIS A 216 5.57 -0.67 -11.02
N LEU A 217 4.74 -1.71 -10.87
CA LEU A 217 3.30 -1.57 -10.95
C LEU A 217 2.77 -0.89 -9.68
N HIS A 218 1.89 0.06 -9.84
CA HIS A 218 1.17 0.72 -8.75
C HIS A 218 -0.33 0.50 -8.96
N MET A 219 -1.04 0.23 -7.87
CA MET A 219 -2.51 0.16 -7.84
C MET A 219 -3.05 1.28 -6.95
N ARG A 220 -4.03 2.00 -7.48
CA ARG A 220 -4.73 3.09 -6.82
C ARG A 220 -6.02 2.61 -6.18
#